data_3b377cf630c79247d2c774ac344ad373
#
_entry.id   3b377cf630c79247d2c774ac344ad373
#
_cell.length_a   1.000
_cell.length_b   1.000
_cell.length_c   1.000
_cell.angle_alpha   90.00
_cell.angle_beta   90.00
_cell.angle_gamma   90.00
#
_symmetry.space_group_name_H-M   'P 1'
#
loop_
_entity.id
_entity.type
_entity.pdbx_description
1 polymer ?
#
loop_
_entity_poly.entity_id
_entity_poly.type
_entity_poly.pdbx_seq_one_letter_code
_entity_poly.pdbx_strand_id
1 'polypeptide(L)'
;MNVDYSHYYRRWHPETPEHQAEMSAFYRRVLGPHLPADKSARILDVGCGGGYALAALQELGFTRCAGVESDAGQVASCAKKKLAVELATDTIAFLQQRAGQFQLLLCLDVIEHVPHDAQLSFVAALAAALAPGGTLICTVPNASAALASHWRHNDWTHHSSFTACSLDFLLHNAGFSNIHVSEVEFLTRPANWWLPFARGARHWWAFRFFRTWRRLEVMAELGPQQGRIVPLSLNLLGIARKPA
;
A
#
# COMPACT_ATOMS: atom_id res chain seq x y z
N MET A 1 10.85 10.15 -21.76
CA MET A 1 9.97 11.31 -21.48
C MET A 1 9.93 11.44 -19.96
N ASN A 2 10.35 12.58 -19.42
CA ASN A 2 10.39 12.76 -17.95
C ASN A 2 8.99 13.22 -17.50
N VAL A 3 8.26 12.40 -16.76
CA VAL A 3 6.93 12.72 -16.24
C VAL A 3 7.11 13.49 -14.92
N ASP A 4 6.53 14.68 -14.80
CA ASP A 4 6.51 15.41 -13.52
C ASP A 4 5.41 14.84 -12.61
N TYR A 5 5.77 13.80 -11.87
CA TYR A 5 4.87 13.16 -10.92
C TYR A 5 4.55 14.05 -9.71
N SER A 6 5.44 14.98 -9.36
CA SER A 6 5.24 15.90 -8.25
C SER A 6 4.02 16.80 -8.43
N HIS A 7 3.68 17.18 -9.69
CA HIS A 7 2.46 17.95 -9.98
C HIS A 7 1.19 17.20 -9.58
N TYR A 8 1.13 15.91 -9.93
CA TYR A 8 0.01 15.03 -9.57
C TYR A 8 -0.02 14.77 -8.07
N TYR A 9 1.11 14.38 -7.48
CA TYR A 9 1.23 13.98 -6.09
C TYR A 9 0.75 15.07 -5.12
N ARG A 10 1.13 16.34 -5.33
CA ARG A 10 0.71 17.48 -4.50
C ARG A 10 -0.80 17.69 -4.46
N ARG A 11 -1.53 17.24 -5.46
CA ARG A 11 -3.00 17.33 -5.48
C ARG A 11 -3.65 16.45 -4.42
N TRP A 12 -3.06 15.30 -4.15
CA TRP A 12 -3.58 14.29 -3.23
C TRP A 12 -2.90 14.33 -1.87
N HIS A 13 -1.68 14.80 -1.84
CA HIS A 13 -0.82 14.87 -0.66
C HIS A 13 -0.31 16.29 -0.44
N PRO A 14 -1.18 17.22 0.03
CA PRO A 14 -0.75 18.56 0.39
C PRO A 14 0.21 18.50 1.58
N GLU A 15 1.28 19.30 1.52
CA GLU A 15 2.29 19.37 2.58
C GLU A 15 1.78 20.19 3.78
N THR A 16 0.68 19.74 4.43
CA THR A 16 0.12 20.38 5.63
C THR A 16 0.27 19.48 6.86
N PRO A 17 0.40 20.06 8.07
CA PRO A 17 0.48 19.28 9.30
C PRO A 17 -0.75 18.36 9.51
N GLU A 18 -1.94 18.85 9.15
CA GLU A 18 -3.19 18.09 9.26
C GLU A 18 -3.16 16.85 8.39
N HIS A 19 -2.76 17.00 7.13
CA HIS A 19 -2.64 15.86 6.20
C HIS A 19 -1.55 14.88 6.67
N GLN A 20 -0.42 15.39 7.17
CA GLN A 20 0.62 14.53 7.75
C GLN A 20 0.09 13.70 8.92
N ALA A 21 -0.70 14.31 9.82
CA ALA A 21 -1.30 13.61 10.95
C ALA A 21 -2.34 12.56 10.51
N GLU A 22 -3.17 12.88 9.50
CA GLU A 22 -4.14 11.95 8.92
C GLU A 22 -3.44 10.73 8.30
N MET A 23 -2.41 10.96 7.49
CA MET A 23 -1.65 9.88 6.85
C MET A 23 -0.90 9.03 7.88
N SER A 24 -0.30 9.65 8.90
CA SER A 24 0.34 8.91 9.98
C SER A 24 -0.67 8.04 10.75
N ALA A 25 -1.85 8.56 11.08
CA ALA A 25 -2.90 7.78 11.72
C ALA A 25 -3.41 6.63 10.83
N PHE A 26 -3.54 6.87 9.53
CA PHE A 26 -3.91 5.86 8.55
C PHE A 26 -2.88 4.73 8.50
N TYR A 27 -1.59 5.04 8.31
CA TYR A 27 -0.55 4.01 8.22
C TYR A 27 -0.35 3.26 9.54
N ARG A 28 -0.43 3.93 10.69
CA ARG A 28 -0.41 3.23 11.99
C ARG A 28 -1.55 2.21 12.13
N ARG A 29 -2.73 2.53 11.63
CA ARG A 29 -3.88 1.63 11.67
C ARG A 29 -3.71 0.46 10.69
N VAL A 30 -3.28 0.73 9.45
CA VAL A 30 -3.18 -0.30 8.39
C VAL A 30 -1.97 -1.19 8.60
N LEU A 31 -0.81 -0.62 8.92
CA LEU A 31 0.43 -1.36 9.04
C LEU A 31 0.61 -1.95 10.44
N GLY A 32 0.16 -1.24 11.49
CA GLY A 32 0.41 -1.59 12.90
C GLY A 32 0.22 -3.06 13.26
N PRO A 33 -0.87 -3.72 12.86
CA PRO A 33 -1.10 -5.15 13.17
C PRO A 33 -0.08 -6.11 12.55
N HIS A 34 0.69 -5.65 11.55
CA HIS A 34 1.58 -6.47 10.73
C HIS A 34 3.06 -6.15 10.94
N LEU A 35 3.35 -5.12 11.76
CA LEU A 35 4.72 -4.70 12.04
C LEU A 35 5.42 -5.67 13.00
N PRO A 36 6.75 -5.85 12.87
CA PRO A 36 7.52 -6.66 13.79
C PRO A 36 7.50 -6.08 15.22
N ALA A 37 7.59 -6.95 16.21
CA ALA A 37 7.71 -6.53 17.61
C ALA A 37 9.06 -5.83 17.88
N ASP A 38 10.13 -6.29 17.22
CA ASP A 38 11.47 -5.71 17.33
C ASP A 38 11.52 -4.34 16.66
N LYS A 39 11.71 -3.29 17.44
CA LYS A 39 11.80 -1.89 16.96
C LYS A 39 13.15 -1.58 16.28
N SER A 40 14.13 -2.47 16.38
CA SER A 40 15.39 -2.39 15.66
C SER A 40 15.41 -3.13 14.32
N ALA A 41 14.30 -3.74 13.93
CA ALA A 41 14.14 -4.39 12.62
C ALA A 41 14.47 -3.41 11.49
N ARG A 42 15.25 -3.88 10.50
CA ARG A 42 15.58 -3.08 9.32
C ARG A 42 14.38 -3.07 8.36
N ILE A 43 13.82 -1.89 8.16
CA ILE A 43 12.63 -1.68 7.34
C ILE A 43 13.01 -0.79 6.15
N LEU A 44 12.59 -1.16 4.95
CA LEU A 44 12.68 -0.33 3.77
C LEU A 44 11.28 -0.07 3.20
N ASP A 45 10.99 1.19 2.92
CA ASP A 45 9.80 1.64 2.20
C ASP A 45 10.18 1.91 0.74
N VAL A 46 9.68 1.09 -0.17
CA VAL A 46 10.02 1.12 -1.60
C VAL A 46 8.99 1.95 -2.34
N GLY A 47 9.43 3.03 -2.99
CA GLY A 47 8.56 4.05 -3.56
C GLY A 47 7.88 4.86 -2.46
N CYS A 48 8.66 5.33 -1.49
CA CYS A 48 8.14 5.93 -0.25
C CYS A 48 7.44 7.28 -0.44
N GLY A 49 7.47 7.87 -1.65
CA GLY A 49 6.86 9.17 -1.94
C GLY A 49 7.29 10.24 -0.95
N GLY A 50 6.32 10.98 -0.41
CA GLY A 50 6.56 12.01 0.61
C GLY A 50 6.91 11.49 2.02
N GLY A 51 7.15 10.18 2.19
CA GLY A 51 7.64 9.56 3.43
C GLY A 51 6.61 9.43 4.55
N TYR A 52 5.32 9.39 4.24
CA TYR A 52 4.27 9.33 5.28
C TYR A 52 4.30 8.03 6.09
N ALA A 53 4.54 6.89 5.43
CA ALA A 53 4.66 5.60 6.12
C ALA A 53 5.94 5.56 6.98
N LEU A 54 7.05 6.11 6.49
CA LEU A 54 8.29 6.23 7.27
C LEU A 54 8.10 7.08 8.52
N ALA A 55 7.41 8.21 8.42
CA ALA A 55 7.09 9.06 9.57
C ALA A 55 6.26 8.30 10.61
N ALA A 56 5.23 7.55 10.15
CA ALA A 56 4.41 6.72 11.03
C ALA A 56 5.23 5.62 11.72
N LEU A 57 6.19 5.00 11.03
CA LEU A 57 7.09 4.01 11.63
C LEU A 57 7.99 4.62 12.69
N GLN A 58 8.54 5.83 12.45
CA GLN A 58 9.34 6.55 13.45
C GLN A 58 8.52 6.89 14.70
N GLU A 59 7.28 7.38 14.54
CA GLU A 59 6.35 7.62 15.64
C GLU A 59 6.02 6.36 16.44
N LEU A 60 6.04 5.18 15.80
CA LEU A 60 5.87 3.88 16.44
C LEU A 60 7.16 3.35 17.09
N GLY A 61 8.25 4.12 17.06
CA GLY A 61 9.51 3.81 17.71
C GLY A 61 10.46 2.92 16.90
N PHE A 62 10.23 2.71 15.60
CA PHE A 62 11.19 1.99 14.76
C PHE A 62 12.41 2.88 14.45
N THR A 63 13.60 2.37 14.70
CA THR A 63 14.85 3.16 14.64
C THR A 63 15.67 2.91 13.37
N ARG A 64 15.36 1.87 12.60
CA ARG A 64 16.12 1.46 11.41
C ARG A 64 15.22 1.40 10.16
N CYS A 65 14.54 2.53 9.91
CA CYS A 65 13.68 2.70 8.74
C CYS A 65 14.38 3.58 7.71
N ALA A 66 14.35 3.15 6.45
CA ALA A 66 14.80 3.92 5.31
C ALA A 66 13.78 3.86 4.18
N GLY A 67 13.83 4.78 3.24
CA GLY A 67 13.05 4.76 2.02
C GLY A 67 13.93 4.77 0.78
N VAL A 68 13.37 4.32 -0.33
CA VAL A 68 13.91 4.53 -1.67
C VAL A 68 12.83 5.14 -2.56
N GLU A 69 13.20 6.16 -3.33
CA GLU A 69 12.27 6.89 -4.18
C GLU A 69 12.96 7.27 -5.49
N SER A 70 12.22 7.26 -6.59
CA SER A 70 12.73 7.61 -7.93
C SER A 70 12.56 9.08 -8.28
N ASP A 71 11.67 9.80 -7.61
CA ASP A 71 11.41 11.22 -7.79
C ASP A 71 12.27 12.07 -6.85
N ALA A 72 13.16 12.89 -7.43
CA ALA A 72 14.07 13.74 -6.67
C ALA A 72 13.34 14.81 -5.82
N GLY A 73 12.14 15.25 -6.26
CA GLY A 73 11.32 16.22 -5.52
C GLY A 73 10.78 15.60 -4.24
N GLN A 74 10.32 14.34 -4.30
CA GLN A 74 9.86 13.59 -3.13
C GLN A 74 11.00 13.32 -2.15
N VAL A 75 12.18 12.93 -2.65
CA VAL A 75 13.38 12.77 -1.81
C VAL A 75 13.73 14.07 -1.09
N ALA A 76 13.69 15.22 -1.80
CA ALA A 76 13.94 16.53 -1.18
C ALA A 76 12.88 16.89 -0.11
N SER A 77 11.61 16.52 -0.31
CA SER A 77 10.55 16.67 0.69
C SER A 77 10.83 15.80 1.93
N CYS A 78 11.23 14.55 1.73
CA CYS A 78 11.62 13.65 2.83
C CYS A 78 12.82 14.18 3.64
N ALA A 79 13.82 14.76 2.97
CA ALA A 79 14.99 15.35 3.62
C ALA A 79 14.61 16.51 4.55
N LYS A 80 13.63 17.37 4.16
CA LYS A 80 13.09 18.43 5.03
C LYS A 80 12.45 17.87 6.30
N LYS A 81 11.84 16.68 6.20
CA LYS A 81 11.23 15.96 7.33
C LYS A 81 12.24 15.11 8.13
N LYS A 82 13.54 15.17 7.79
CA LYS A 82 14.62 14.36 8.39
C LYS A 82 14.40 12.84 8.28
N LEU A 83 13.76 12.41 7.19
CA LEU A 83 13.58 11.00 6.87
C LEU A 83 14.78 10.51 6.04
N ALA A 84 15.25 9.30 6.32
CA ALA A 84 16.33 8.65 5.59
C ALA A 84 15.80 8.06 4.27
N VAL A 85 15.98 8.75 3.15
CA VAL A 85 15.49 8.32 1.83
C VAL A 85 16.61 8.44 0.81
N GLU A 86 16.84 7.38 0.04
CA GLU A 86 17.79 7.35 -1.08
C GLU A 86 17.05 7.56 -2.40
N LEU A 87 17.68 8.34 -3.29
CA LEU A 87 17.20 8.49 -4.67
C LEU A 87 17.71 7.30 -5.51
N ALA A 88 16.80 6.55 -6.13
CA ALA A 88 17.16 5.49 -7.05
C ALA A 88 16.18 5.42 -8.22
N THR A 89 16.63 5.74 -9.41
CA THR A 89 15.85 5.65 -10.66
C THR A 89 15.71 4.21 -11.17
N ASP A 90 16.63 3.32 -10.79
CA ASP A 90 16.55 1.89 -11.02
C ASP A 90 16.36 1.18 -9.68
N THR A 91 15.09 1.02 -9.28
CA THR A 91 14.72 0.39 -8.02
C THR A 91 15.07 -1.09 -8.00
N ILE A 92 15.03 -1.79 -9.15
CA ILE A 92 15.39 -3.22 -9.23
C ILE A 92 16.88 -3.39 -8.91
N ALA A 93 17.75 -2.64 -9.56
CA ALA A 93 19.20 -2.68 -9.29
C ALA A 93 19.50 -2.30 -7.83
N PHE A 94 18.82 -1.28 -7.30
CA PHE A 94 18.94 -0.87 -5.90
C PHE A 94 18.62 -2.01 -4.92
N LEU A 95 17.52 -2.73 -5.14
CA LEU A 95 17.09 -3.85 -4.31
C LEU A 95 18.05 -5.05 -4.41
N GLN A 96 18.52 -5.37 -5.62
CA GLN A 96 19.46 -6.47 -5.87
C GLN A 96 20.79 -6.28 -5.13
N GLN A 97 21.29 -5.05 -5.05
CA GLN A 97 22.51 -4.70 -4.28
C GLN A 97 22.32 -4.87 -2.76
N ARG A 98 21.07 -5.00 -2.30
CA ARG A 98 20.71 -5.10 -0.86
C ARG A 98 20.03 -6.42 -0.52
N ALA A 99 20.38 -7.49 -1.24
CA ALA A 99 19.80 -8.83 -1.03
C ALA A 99 19.94 -9.29 0.43
N GLY A 100 18.87 -9.82 0.98
CA GLY A 100 18.83 -10.40 2.32
C GLY A 100 18.96 -9.41 3.49
N GLN A 101 18.80 -8.10 3.25
CA GLN A 101 19.12 -7.10 4.28
C GLN A 101 17.94 -6.69 5.16
N PHE A 102 16.70 -6.85 4.74
CA PHE A 102 15.54 -6.27 5.41
C PHE A 102 14.65 -7.32 6.05
N GLN A 103 14.17 -7.07 7.26
CA GLN A 103 13.16 -7.89 7.93
C GLN A 103 11.74 -7.54 7.46
N LEU A 104 11.54 -6.29 7.02
CA LEU A 104 10.26 -5.82 6.49
C LEU A 104 10.50 -4.92 5.27
N LEU A 105 9.76 -5.17 4.21
CA LEU A 105 9.59 -4.23 3.11
C LEU A 105 8.15 -3.70 3.08
N LEU A 106 8.01 -2.40 2.89
CA LEU A 106 6.79 -1.77 2.47
C LEU A 106 6.89 -1.48 0.96
N CYS A 107 5.78 -1.67 0.24
CA CYS A 107 5.64 -1.34 -1.18
C CYS A 107 4.19 -0.88 -1.40
N LEU A 108 3.92 0.39 -1.08
CA LEU A 108 2.58 0.92 -0.90
C LEU A 108 2.18 1.75 -2.11
N ASP A 109 1.22 1.24 -2.89
CA ASP A 109 0.73 1.86 -4.13
C ASP A 109 1.88 2.14 -5.13
N VAL A 110 2.66 1.08 -5.46
CA VAL A 110 3.82 1.15 -6.35
C VAL A 110 3.75 0.11 -7.48
N ILE A 111 3.32 -1.12 -7.21
CA ILE A 111 3.38 -2.23 -8.18
C ILE A 111 2.55 -1.90 -9.42
N GLU A 112 1.46 -1.18 -9.28
CA GLU A 112 0.60 -0.71 -10.38
C GLU A 112 1.28 0.26 -11.35
N HIS A 113 2.32 0.96 -10.89
CA HIS A 113 3.13 1.87 -11.71
C HIS A 113 4.23 1.16 -12.50
N VAL A 114 4.50 -0.10 -12.17
CA VAL A 114 5.48 -0.91 -12.89
C VAL A 114 4.83 -1.47 -14.16
N PRO A 115 5.43 -1.35 -15.36
CA PRO A 115 4.94 -1.97 -16.58
C PRO A 115 4.70 -3.47 -16.36
N HIS A 116 3.61 -3.99 -16.93
CA HIS A 116 3.14 -5.34 -16.67
C HIS A 116 4.19 -6.43 -16.89
N ASP A 117 4.99 -6.30 -17.94
CA ASP A 117 6.10 -7.20 -18.29
C ASP A 117 7.27 -7.16 -17.30
N ALA A 118 7.41 -6.06 -16.53
CA ALA A 118 8.43 -5.88 -15.51
C ALA A 118 7.95 -6.20 -14.08
N GLN A 119 6.64 -6.37 -13.86
CA GLN A 119 6.10 -6.56 -12.50
C GLN A 119 6.67 -7.78 -11.79
N LEU A 120 6.78 -8.91 -12.49
CA LEU A 120 7.31 -10.13 -11.87
C LEU A 120 8.77 -9.97 -11.44
N SER A 121 9.62 -9.37 -12.27
CA SER A 121 11.03 -9.12 -11.94
C SER A 121 11.18 -8.09 -10.81
N PHE A 122 10.33 -7.06 -10.77
CA PHE A 122 10.30 -6.08 -9.69
C PHE A 122 9.92 -6.74 -8.35
N VAL A 123 8.85 -7.53 -8.33
CA VAL A 123 8.40 -8.22 -7.09
C VAL A 123 9.40 -9.30 -6.65
N ALA A 124 10.06 -9.99 -7.60
CA ALA A 124 11.16 -10.89 -7.28
C ALA A 124 12.38 -10.17 -6.67
N ALA A 125 12.67 -8.93 -7.09
CA ALA A 125 13.72 -8.12 -6.48
C ALA A 125 13.35 -7.70 -5.03
N LEU A 126 12.07 -7.42 -4.75
CA LEU A 126 11.58 -7.23 -3.37
C LEU A 126 11.83 -8.50 -2.53
N ALA A 127 11.48 -9.67 -3.05
CA ALA A 127 11.73 -10.94 -2.35
C ALA A 127 13.24 -11.17 -2.10
N ALA A 128 14.08 -10.86 -3.08
CA ALA A 128 15.54 -10.97 -2.93
C ALA A 128 16.09 -10.08 -1.82
N ALA A 129 15.62 -8.84 -1.70
CA ALA A 129 16.08 -7.87 -0.70
C ALA A 129 15.68 -8.22 0.74
N LEU A 130 14.60 -9.00 0.93
CA LEU A 130 14.19 -9.49 2.24
C LEU A 130 15.18 -10.53 2.79
N ALA A 131 15.40 -10.49 4.09
CA ALA A 131 16.04 -11.58 4.83
C ALA A 131 15.16 -12.86 4.77
N PRO A 132 15.72 -14.06 4.94
CA PRO A 132 14.93 -15.27 5.13
C PRO A 132 13.88 -15.09 6.22
N GLY A 133 12.62 -15.47 5.98
CA GLY A 133 11.49 -15.24 6.88
C GLY A 133 11.00 -13.79 6.96
N GLY A 134 11.62 -12.86 6.24
CA GLY A 134 11.20 -11.45 6.17
C GLY A 134 9.82 -11.28 5.52
N THR A 135 9.20 -10.14 5.77
CA THR A 135 7.82 -9.86 5.37
C THR A 135 7.77 -8.73 4.34
N LEU A 136 6.94 -8.89 3.30
CA LEU A 136 6.47 -7.83 2.42
C LEU A 136 5.07 -7.41 2.85
N ILE A 137 4.84 -6.10 2.98
CA ILE A 137 3.50 -5.50 3.05
C ILE A 137 3.36 -4.61 1.81
N CYS A 138 2.37 -4.88 0.98
CA CYS A 138 2.10 -4.05 -0.20
C CYS A 138 0.63 -3.64 -0.28
N THR A 139 0.37 -2.49 -0.89
CA THR A 139 -0.97 -2.08 -1.30
C THR A 139 -1.01 -1.87 -2.81
N VAL A 140 -2.16 -2.17 -3.41
CA VAL A 140 -2.40 -1.96 -4.85
C VAL A 140 -3.88 -1.64 -5.10
N PRO A 141 -4.25 -0.94 -6.19
CA PRO A 141 -5.63 -0.71 -6.57
C PRO A 141 -6.40 -2.02 -6.79
N ASN A 142 -7.61 -2.09 -6.21
CA ASN A 142 -8.49 -3.25 -6.29
C ASN A 142 -9.40 -3.21 -7.51
N ALA A 143 -9.21 -4.11 -8.46
CA ALA A 143 -10.03 -4.25 -9.66
C ALA A 143 -11.48 -4.70 -9.37
N SER A 144 -11.75 -5.27 -8.19
CA SER A 144 -13.11 -5.68 -7.77
C SER A 144 -13.89 -4.57 -7.06
N ALA A 145 -13.28 -3.41 -6.80
CA ALA A 145 -13.95 -2.29 -6.16
C ALA A 145 -15.04 -1.66 -7.06
N ALA A 146 -16.06 -1.06 -6.47
CA ALA A 146 -17.12 -0.38 -7.22
C ALA A 146 -16.60 0.79 -8.10
N LEU A 147 -15.51 1.44 -7.67
CA LEU A 147 -14.85 2.54 -8.40
C LEU A 147 -13.51 2.10 -9.01
N ALA A 148 -13.33 0.80 -9.31
CA ALA A 148 -12.09 0.26 -9.84
C ALA A 148 -11.59 0.98 -11.09
N SER A 149 -12.48 1.22 -12.06
CA SER A 149 -12.13 1.93 -13.29
C SER A 149 -11.70 3.37 -13.03
N HIS A 150 -12.45 4.10 -12.18
CA HIS A 150 -12.07 5.46 -11.78
C HIS A 150 -10.68 5.46 -11.12
N TRP A 151 -10.45 4.56 -10.18
CA TRP A 151 -9.20 4.48 -9.44
C TRP A 151 -8.00 4.09 -10.31
N ARG A 152 -8.23 3.16 -11.29
CA ARG A 152 -7.23 2.74 -12.28
C ARG A 152 -6.80 3.89 -13.20
N HIS A 153 -7.73 4.75 -13.61
CA HIS A 153 -7.48 5.81 -14.59
C HIS A 153 -7.33 7.20 -13.97
N ASN A 154 -7.48 7.34 -12.66
CA ASN A 154 -7.30 8.60 -11.95
C ASN A 154 -5.82 9.05 -11.94
N ASP A 155 -4.90 8.10 -11.90
CA ASP A 155 -3.49 8.31 -12.13
C ASP A 155 -3.11 7.76 -13.52
N TRP A 156 -2.58 8.64 -14.38
CA TRP A 156 -2.21 8.29 -15.74
C TRP A 156 -1.02 7.30 -15.79
N THR A 157 -0.22 7.22 -14.74
CA THR A 157 0.94 6.33 -14.64
C THR A 157 0.61 4.90 -14.18
N HIS A 158 -0.63 4.62 -13.80
CA HIS A 158 -1.05 3.25 -13.49
C HIS A 158 -1.08 2.37 -14.74
N HIS A 159 -0.36 1.27 -14.73
CA HIS A 159 -0.38 0.24 -15.78
C HIS A 159 -1.41 -0.86 -15.49
N SER A 160 -1.69 -1.14 -14.22
CA SER A 160 -2.59 -2.23 -13.80
C SER A 160 -3.41 -1.90 -12.55
N SER A 161 -4.42 -2.72 -12.31
CA SER A 161 -5.08 -2.91 -11.01
C SER A 161 -5.26 -4.40 -10.79
N PHE A 162 -5.44 -4.83 -9.55
CA PHE A 162 -5.35 -6.23 -9.17
C PHE A 162 -6.64 -6.74 -8.55
N THR A 163 -7.01 -7.99 -8.81
CA THR A 163 -7.89 -8.75 -7.94
C THR A 163 -7.05 -9.42 -6.84
N ALA A 164 -7.71 -9.92 -5.79
CA ALA A 164 -6.99 -10.70 -4.77
C ALA A 164 -6.24 -11.88 -5.39
N CYS A 165 -6.85 -12.58 -6.36
CA CYS A 165 -6.24 -13.72 -7.04
C CYS A 165 -5.02 -13.33 -7.88
N SER A 166 -5.09 -12.21 -8.63
CA SER A 166 -3.95 -11.79 -9.48
C SER A 166 -2.78 -11.25 -8.66
N LEU A 167 -3.04 -10.61 -7.52
CA LEU A 167 -1.99 -10.20 -6.59
C LEU A 167 -1.33 -11.42 -5.93
N ASP A 168 -2.13 -12.37 -5.44
CA ASP A 168 -1.63 -13.63 -4.87
C ASP A 168 -0.76 -14.38 -5.90
N PHE A 169 -1.24 -14.51 -7.13
CA PHE A 169 -0.49 -15.15 -8.23
C PHE A 169 0.85 -14.46 -8.49
N LEU A 170 0.89 -13.13 -8.55
CA LEU A 170 2.11 -12.37 -8.77
C LEU A 170 3.12 -12.60 -7.63
N LEU A 171 2.67 -12.49 -6.38
CA LEU A 171 3.51 -12.68 -5.19
C LEU A 171 4.05 -14.11 -5.11
N HIS A 172 3.20 -15.12 -5.37
CA HIS A 172 3.60 -16.53 -5.37
C HIS A 172 4.70 -16.80 -6.41
N ASN A 173 4.51 -16.34 -7.66
CA ASN A 173 5.48 -16.56 -8.72
C ASN A 173 6.78 -15.75 -8.54
N ALA A 174 6.75 -14.70 -7.74
CA ALA A 174 7.95 -13.96 -7.32
C ALA A 174 8.72 -14.62 -6.16
N GLY A 175 8.27 -15.78 -5.66
CA GLY A 175 8.94 -16.57 -4.64
C GLY A 175 8.49 -16.32 -3.20
N PHE A 176 7.36 -15.65 -3.01
CA PHE A 176 6.76 -15.49 -1.68
C PHE A 176 5.92 -16.70 -1.26
N SER A 177 5.77 -16.88 0.04
CA SER A 177 4.91 -17.87 0.70
C SER A 177 4.03 -17.19 1.76
N ASN A 178 3.10 -17.95 2.33
CA ASN A 178 2.18 -17.45 3.36
C ASN A 178 1.52 -16.10 2.96
N ILE A 179 1.00 -16.08 1.72
CA ILE A 179 0.40 -14.89 1.13
C ILE A 179 -1.00 -14.71 1.70
N HIS A 180 -1.29 -13.51 2.17
CA HIS A 180 -2.61 -13.11 2.61
C HIS A 180 -3.00 -11.79 1.93
N VAL A 181 -4.10 -11.81 1.18
CA VAL A 181 -4.63 -10.62 0.51
C VAL A 181 -5.97 -10.25 1.15
N SER A 182 -6.05 -9.03 1.63
CA SER A 182 -7.22 -8.49 2.34
C SER A 182 -7.58 -7.09 1.86
N GLU A 183 -8.57 -6.49 2.49
CA GLU A 183 -9.04 -5.14 2.20
C GLU A 183 -8.28 -4.08 2.99
N VAL A 184 -8.04 -2.92 2.38
CA VAL A 184 -7.66 -1.71 3.10
C VAL A 184 -8.92 -0.93 3.48
N GLU A 185 -9.22 -0.81 4.76
CA GLU A 185 -10.35 0.00 5.22
C GLU A 185 -9.94 1.47 5.35
N PHE A 186 -10.47 2.32 4.44
CA PHE A 186 -10.25 3.76 4.49
C PHE A 186 -11.20 4.47 5.46
N LEU A 187 -12.44 4.00 5.56
CA LEU A 187 -13.47 4.64 6.36
C LEU A 187 -13.64 3.94 7.72
N THR A 188 -13.31 4.64 8.78
CA THR A 188 -13.54 4.17 10.15
C THR A 188 -14.95 4.49 10.62
N ARG A 189 -15.51 3.62 11.48
CA ARG A 189 -16.79 3.88 12.13
C ARG A 189 -16.65 5.10 13.06
N PRO A 190 -17.46 6.17 12.87
CA PRO A 190 -17.40 7.32 13.74
C PRO A 190 -17.87 6.96 15.15
N ALA A 191 -17.35 7.64 16.18
CA ALA A 191 -17.69 7.37 17.57
C ALA A 191 -19.21 7.45 17.82
N ASN A 192 -19.89 8.40 17.20
CA ASN A 192 -21.33 8.64 17.35
C ASN A 192 -22.16 8.06 16.20
N TRP A 193 -21.78 6.90 15.69
CA TRP A 193 -22.42 6.25 14.51
C TRP A 193 -23.91 5.96 14.70
N TRP A 194 -24.40 5.80 15.92
CA TRP A 194 -25.83 5.59 16.27
C TRP A 194 -26.68 6.85 16.16
N LEU A 195 -26.05 8.05 16.11
CA LEU A 195 -26.76 9.31 15.92
C LEU A 195 -26.80 9.63 14.41
N PRO A 196 -27.95 9.49 13.71
CA PRO A 196 -28.01 9.59 12.24
C PRO A 196 -27.61 10.96 11.70
N PHE A 197 -27.65 11.99 12.51
CA PHE A 197 -27.24 13.36 12.16
C PHE A 197 -25.85 13.73 12.64
N ALA A 198 -25.16 12.87 13.36
CA ALA A 198 -23.79 13.14 13.79
C ALA A 198 -22.83 13.27 12.59
N ARG A 199 -21.81 14.12 12.76
CA ARG A 199 -20.79 14.33 11.72
C ARG A 199 -20.13 12.99 11.34
N GLY A 200 -20.17 12.67 10.04
CA GLY A 200 -19.62 11.43 9.51
C GLY A 200 -20.56 10.20 9.58
N ALA A 201 -21.57 10.17 10.47
CA ALA A 201 -22.46 9.02 10.60
C ALA A 201 -23.26 8.77 9.33
N ARG A 202 -23.83 9.80 8.69
CA ARG A 202 -24.57 9.68 7.43
C ARG A 202 -23.72 9.09 6.31
N HIS A 203 -22.47 9.56 6.18
CA HIS A 203 -21.53 9.04 5.20
C HIS A 203 -21.19 7.58 5.48
N TRP A 204 -20.93 7.23 6.74
CA TRP A 204 -20.64 5.86 7.15
C TRP A 204 -21.83 4.91 6.89
N TRP A 205 -23.06 5.33 7.17
CA TRP A 205 -24.26 4.52 6.91
C TRP A 205 -24.49 4.33 5.39
N ALA A 206 -24.34 5.40 4.59
CA ALA A 206 -24.42 5.31 3.14
C ALA A 206 -23.35 4.34 2.59
N PHE A 207 -22.10 4.46 3.06
CA PHE A 207 -21.03 3.54 2.72
C PHE A 207 -21.39 2.09 3.05
N ARG A 208 -21.88 1.83 4.25
CA ARG A 208 -22.31 0.48 4.70
C ARG A 208 -23.44 -0.08 3.84
N PHE A 209 -24.41 0.73 3.51
CA PHE A 209 -25.53 0.35 2.64
C PHE A 209 -25.05 -0.06 1.25
N PHE A 210 -24.31 0.82 0.56
CA PHE A 210 -23.83 0.54 -0.80
C PHE A 210 -22.83 -0.62 -0.82
N ARG A 211 -22.00 -0.77 0.21
CA ARG A 211 -21.09 -1.91 0.33
C ARG A 211 -21.85 -3.23 0.51
N THR A 212 -22.94 -3.25 1.30
CA THR A 212 -23.79 -4.43 1.45
C THR A 212 -24.48 -4.77 0.13
N TRP A 213 -25.01 -3.77 -0.55
CA TRP A 213 -25.61 -3.94 -1.88
C TRP A 213 -24.62 -4.53 -2.89
N ARG A 214 -23.42 -3.96 -2.97
CA ARG A 214 -22.34 -4.49 -3.83
C ARG A 214 -21.97 -5.92 -3.48
N ARG A 215 -21.95 -6.26 -2.19
CA ARG A 215 -21.71 -7.64 -1.74
C ARG A 215 -22.77 -8.61 -2.27
N LEU A 216 -24.05 -8.23 -2.23
CA LEU A 216 -25.14 -9.04 -2.75
C LEU A 216 -25.03 -9.23 -4.27
N GLU A 217 -24.70 -8.17 -4.99
CA GLU A 217 -24.45 -8.23 -6.43
C GLU A 217 -23.33 -9.21 -6.78
N VAL A 218 -22.18 -9.07 -6.15
CA VAL A 218 -21.03 -9.98 -6.36
C VAL A 218 -21.37 -11.43 -5.99
N MET A 219 -22.16 -11.64 -4.94
CA MET A 219 -22.64 -12.98 -4.58
C MET A 219 -23.65 -13.56 -5.59
N ALA A 220 -24.46 -12.72 -6.22
CA ALA A 220 -25.37 -13.16 -7.27
C ALA A 220 -24.62 -13.60 -8.53
N GLU A 221 -23.55 -12.89 -8.90
CA GLU A 221 -22.72 -13.19 -10.09
C GLU A 221 -21.78 -14.39 -9.87
N LEU A 222 -21.09 -14.46 -8.73
CA LEU A 222 -20.03 -15.44 -8.46
C LEU A 222 -20.48 -16.62 -7.58
N GLY A 223 -21.72 -16.58 -7.10
CA GLY A 223 -22.23 -17.50 -6.09
C GLY A 223 -21.86 -17.08 -4.65
N PRO A 224 -22.65 -17.59 -3.66
CA PRO A 224 -22.54 -17.08 -2.28
C PRO A 224 -21.20 -17.39 -1.61
N GLN A 225 -20.51 -18.45 -1.97
CA GLN A 225 -19.23 -18.81 -1.36
C GLN A 225 -18.11 -17.88 -1.85
N GLN A 226 -17.94 -17.75 -3.16
CA GLN A 226 -16.92 -16.90 -3.75
C GLN A 226 -17.22 -15.42 -3.53
N GLY A 227 -18.47 -15.00 -3.71
CA GLY A 227 -18.83 -13.60 -3.57
C GLY A 227 -18.62 -13.04 -2.17
N ARG A 228 -18.68 -13.86 -1.11
CA ARG A 228 -18.43 -13.42 0.28
C ARG A 228 -16.97 -13.01 0.54
N ILE A 229 -16.02 -13.64 -0.12
CA ILE A 229 -14.59 -13.46 0.13
C ILE A 229 -13.93 -12.42 -0.78
N VAL A 230 -14.63 -11.97 -1.86
CA VAL A 230 -14.08 -10.94 -2.76
C VAL A 230 -13.87 -9.63 -2.00
N PRO A 231 -12.64 -9.08 -1.96
CA PRO A 231 -12.39 -7.76 -1.40
C PRO A 231 -13.12 -6.66 -2.17
N LEU A 232 -13.77 -5.72 -1.47
CA LEU A 232 -14.57 -4.64 -2.09
C LEU A 232 -14.03 -3.23 -1.81
N SER A 233 -12.96 -3.09 -1.01
CA SER A 233 -12.30 -1.79 -0.78
C SER A 233 -11.58 -1.27 -2.02
N LEU A 234 -11.23 0.01 -2.05
CA LEU A 234 -10.53 0.63 -3.18
C LEU A 234 -9.14 0.03 -3.40
N ASN A 235 -8.43 -0.32 -2.31
CA ASN A 235 -7.12 -0.96 -2.37
C ASN A 235 -7.14 -2.32 -1.69
N LEU A 236 -6.29 -3.22 -2.18
CA LEU A 236 -5.91 -4.47 -1.54
C LEU A 236 -4.69 -4.25 -0.65
N LEU A 237 -4.62 -5.00 0.44
CA LEU A 237 -3.46 -5.17 1.29
C LEU A 237 -2.92 -6.58 1.10
N GLY A 238 -1.74 -6.68 0.53
CA GLY A 238 -1.00 -7.94 0.40
C GLY A 238 0.05 -8.06 1.50
N ILE A 239 0.07 -9.19 2.19
CA ILE A 239 1.09 -9.55 3.17
C ILE A 239 1.67 -10.89 2.75
N ALA A 240 2.98 -10.95 2.55
CA ALA A 240 3.63 -12.15 2.08
C ALA A 240 4.99 -12.34 2.78
N ARG A 241 5.43 -13.59 2.93
CA ARG A 241 6.70 -13.91 3.58
C ARG A 241 7.68 -14.50 2.59
N LYS A 242 8.94 -14.08 2.70
CA LYS A 242 10.03 -14.80 2.07
C LYS A 242 10.23 -16.13 2.81
N PRO A 243 10.33 -17.27 2.11
CA PRO A 243 10.72 -18.54 2.73
C PRO A 243 12.01 -18.42 3.54
N ALA A 244 12.13 -19.26 4.59
CA ALA A 244 13.31 -19.32 5.44
C ALA A 244 14.53 -19.92 4.72
#